data_f4e4eec4a24bc03927ba9df99be71948
#
_entry.id   f4e4eec4a24bc03927ba9df99be71948
#
_cell.length_a   1.000
_cell.length_b   1.000
_cell.length_c   1.000
_cell.angle_alpha   90.00
_cell.angle_beta   90.00
_cell.angle_gamma   90.00
#
_symmetry.space_group_name_H-M   'P 1'
#
loop_
_entity.id
_entity.type
_entity.pdbx_description
1 polymer ?
#
loop_
_entity_poly.entity_id
_entity_poly.type
_entity_poly.pdbx_seq_one_letter_code
_entity_poly.pdbx_strand_id
1 'polypeptide(L)'
;DAIRDPLWSRGLGDVYKRQGHADLTYFLKYGIRDYRGGGRSSARETASRVAAGAVARKVISHLLNKDVLIQGVVTQVGKLAINEKNFNWNDAKKNSFFCPDKKIVKVWEEYLDVTRKKGSSLGANLLINAKNVPAGLGEPVYGKLDADLAAAMMSINAVKGVEIGIGNEAAELSGDENSDELRASKNKKIIFSSNNSGGILGGISSGQDLNVSITIKPTSSILKSKKTINSNFKNTTISTKGRHDPCVGLRAVPIAEAMMACVLADHIMRNRAQCG
;
A
#
# COMPACT_ATOMS: atom_id res chain seq x y z
N ASP A 1 -10.94 -39.03 -0.32
CA ASP A 1 -10.08 -38.88 -1.52
C ASP A 1 -9.08 -37.79 -1.27
N ALA A 2 -7.86 -38.18 -0.89
CA ALA A 2 -6.76 -37.25 -0.71
C ALA A 2 -6.43 -36.60 -2.08
N ILE A 3 -6.63 -35.31 -2.20
CA ILE A 3 -6.17 -34.53 -3.36
C ILE A 3 -4.66 -34.74 -3.44
N ARG A 4 -4.21 -35.50 -4.43
CA ARG A 4 -2.78 -35.75 -4.67
C ARG A 4 -2.06 -34.43 -4.84
N ASP A 5 -1.07 -34.19 -4.00
CA ASP A 5 -0.19 -33.03 -4.11
C ASP A 5 0.39 -32.93 -5.54
N PRO A 6 0.32 -31.79 -6.22
CA PRO A 6 0.96 -31.63 -7.51
C PRO A 6 2.46 -31.92 -7.38
N LEU A 7 3.02 -32.68 -8.33
CA LEU A 7 4.42 -33.13 -8.34
C LEU A 7 5.44 -31.99 -8.14
N TRP A 8 5.09 -30.76 -8.47
CA TRP A 8 5.94 -29.59 -8.31
C TRP A 8 6.01 -29.04 -6.86
N SER A 9 5.13 -29.47 -5.98
CA SER A 9 5.13 -29.05 -4.57
C SER A 9 5.89 -30.01 -3.64
N ARG A 10 6.27 -31.21 -4.12
CA ARG A 10 6.87 -32.27 -3.29
C ARG A 10 8.19 -31.90 -2.61
N GLY A 11 8.96 -30.97 -3.17
CA GLY A 11 10.20 -30.49 -2.54
C GLY A 11 10.05 -29.35 -1.55
N LEU A 12 8.84 -28.78 -1.39
CA LEU A 12 8.60 -27.65 -0.52
C LEU A 12 8.04 -28.05 0.86
N GLY A 13 7.54 -29.28 1.00
CA GLY A 13 6.98 -29.81 2.25
C GLY A 13 8.01 -29.85 3.38
N ASP A 14 9.23 -30.24 3.08
CA ASP A 14 10.32 -30.40 4.04
C ASP A 14 11.14 -29.14 4.27
N VAL A 15 10.90 -28.07 3.50
CA VAL A 15 11.65 -26.82 3.60
C VAL A 15 10.82 -25.76 4.32
N TYR A 16 11.14 -25.52 5.56
CA TYR A 16 10.30 -24.69 6.43
C TYR A 16 10.25 -23.22 6.12
N LYS A 17 11.17 -22.65 5.37
CA LYS A 17 11.30 -21.20 5.53
C LYS A 17 11.72 -20.53 4.23
N ARG A 18 10.73 -20.18 3.41
CA ARG A 18 10.97 -19.17 2.37
C ARG A 18 11.39 -17.87 3.06
N GLN A 19 12.61 -17.44 2.84
CA GLN A 19 13.11 -16.19 3.42
C GLN A 19 12.20 -15.01 3.04
N GLY A 20 11.84 -14.21 4.05
CA GLY A 20 10.99 -13.04 3.89
C GLY A 20 9.51 -13.32 3.65
N HIS A 21 9.07 -14.59 3.64
CA HIS A 21 7.66 -15.00 3.73
C HIS A 21 7.22 -15.27 5.16
N ALA A 22 5.90 -15.38 5.36
CA ALA A 22 5.29 -15.65 6.65
C ALA A 22 5.50 -17.10 7.17
N ASP A 23 6.13 -17.98 6.40
CA ASP A 23 6.26 -19.42 6.71
C ASP A 23 6.79 -19.70 8.12
N LEU A 24 7.90 -19.05 8.48
CA LEU A 24 8.51 -19.23 9.80
C LEU A 24 7.61 -18.75 10.94
N THR A 25 7.07 -17.55 10.79
CA THR A 25 6.27 -16.89 11.83
C THR A 25 4.95 -17.60 12.06
N TYR A 26 4.33 -18.15 11.01
CA TYR A 26 3.14 -18.98 11.12
C TYR A 26 3.45 -20.29 11.86
N PHE A 27 4.55 -20.95 11.52
CA PHE A 27 4.97 -22.16 12.22
C PHE A 27 5.27 -21.89 13.71
N LEU A 28 6.02 -20.83 14.01
CA LEU A 28 6.34 -20.47 15.39
C LEU A 28 5.10 -20.10 16.21
N LYS A 29 4.10 -19.48 15.58
CA LYS A 29 2.87 -19.05 16.26
C LYS A 29 1.86 -20.19 16.42
N TYR A 30 1.65 -20.99 15.37
CA TYR A 30 0.55 -21.96 15.32
C TYR A 30 1.01 -23.42 15.39
N GLY A 31 2.32 -23.69 15.39
CA GLY A 31 2.88 -25.04 15.37
C GLY A 31 2.72 -25.79 14.05
N ILE A 32 1.91 -25.25 13.14
CA ILE A 32 1.61 -25.85 11.83
C ILE A 32 1.74 -24.81 10.72
N ARG A 33 1.91 -25.31 9.51
CA ARG A 33 2.02 -24.51 8.29
C ARG A 33 1.46 -25.29 7.10
N ASP A 34 0.68 -24.62 6.25
CA ASP A 34 0.33 -25.16 4.94
C ASP A 34 1.39 -24.75 3.90
N TYR A 35 2.21 -25.70 3.47
CA TYR A 35 3.29 -25.48 2.49
C TYR A 35 2.77 -25.22 1.07
N ARG A 36 1.53 -25.59 0.76
CA ARG A 36 0.90 -25.41 -0.56
C ARG A 36 0.68 -23.94 -0.91
N GLY A 37 0.72 -23.07 0.09
CA GLY A 37 0.47 -21.63 -0.05
C GLY A 37 -1.02 -21.33 -0.18
N GLY A 38 -1.41 -20.16 0.23
CA GLY A 38 -2.81 -19.73 0.24
C GLY A 38 -3.25 -19.28 1.63
N GLY A 39 -4.56 -19.29 1.86
CA GLY A 39 -5.14 -18.85 3.12
C GLY A 39 -4.85 -17.37 3.41
N ARG A 40 -4.86 -17.02 4.70
CA ARG A 40 -4.74 -15.63 5.17
C ARG A 40 -3.36 -15.00 4.96
N SER A 41 -2.31 -15.81 4.75
CA SER A 41 -0.97 -15.30 4.43
C SER A 41 -0.76 -14.97 2.94
N SER A 42 -1.71 -15.36 2.08
CA SER A 42 -1.63 -15.11 0.64
C SER A 42 -2.17 -13.73 0.29
N ALA A 43 -1.46 -13.01 -0.59
CA ALA A 43 -1.95 -11.75 -1.15
C ALA A 43 -3.28 -11.88 -1.93
N ARG A 44 -3.77 -13.10 -2.19
CA ARG A 44 -5.09 -13.33 -2.82
C ARG A 44 -6.25 -12.81 -1.98
N GLU A 45 -6.10 -12.72 -0.66
CA GLU A 45 -7.12 -12.14 0.23
C GLU A 45 -7.43 -10.67 -0.11
N THR A 46 -6.50 -9.96 -0.72
CA THR A 46 -6.67 -8.55 -1.10
C THR A 46 -7.77 -8.33 -2.17
N ALA A 47 -8.16 -9.37 -2.91
CA ALA A 47 -9.32 -9.29 -3.80
C ALA A 47 -10.61 -8.94 -3.04
N SER A 48 -10.80 -9.49 -1.83
CA SER A 48 -11.93 -9.16 -0.96
C SER A 48 -11.87 -7.71 -0.48
N ARG A 49 -10.66 -7.17 -0.24
CA ARG A 49 -10.47 -5.76 0.14
C ARG A 49 -10.86 -4.82 -0.98
N VAL A 50 -10.52 -5.15 -2.24
CA VAL A 50 -10.90 -4.35 -3.40
C VAL A 50 -12.42 -4.35 -3.58
N ALA A 51 -13.07 -5.50 -3.39
CA ALA A 51 -14.53 -5.59 -3.41
C ALA A 51 -15.18 -4.74 -2.30
N ALA A 52 -14.66 -4.81 -1.07
CA ALA A 52 -15.11 -3.96 0.05
C ALA A 52 -14.92 -2.47 -0.25
N GLY A 53 -13.78 -2.09 -0.84
CA GLY A 53 -13.50 -0.72 -1.25
C GLY A 53 -14.48 -0.17 -2.29
N ALA A 54 -14.95 -1.03 -3.20
CA ALA A 54 -15.99 -0.64 -4.17
C ALA A 54 -17.32 -0.32 -3.48
N VAL A 55 -17.70 -1.10 -2.46
CA VAL A 55 -18.88 -0.80 -1.63
C VAL A 55 -18.67 0.48 -0.81
N ALA A 56 -17.50 0.61 -0.18
CA ALA A 56 -17.15 1.79 0.62
C ALA A 56 -17.24 3.09 -0.18
N ARG A 57 -16.75 3.11 -1.42
CA ARG A 57 -16.89 4.28 -2.31
C ARG A 57 -18.36 4.68 -2.54
N LYS A 58 -19.26 3.70 -2.72
CA LYS A 58 -20.70 3.96 -2.85
C LYS A 58 -21.31 4.51 -1.58
N VAL A 59 -20.92 3.96 -0.43
CA VAL A 59 -21.36 4.48 0.89
C VAL A 59 -20.92 5.93 1.07
N ILE A 60 -19.66 6.25 0.77
CA ILE A 60 -19.11 7.61 0.85
C ILE A 60 -19.92 8.57 -0.03
N SER A 61 -20.11 8.23 -1.31
CA SER A 61 -20.85 9.06 -2.25
C SER A 61 -22.30 9.29 -1.79
N HIS A 62 -22.97 8.24 -1.30
CA HIS A 62 -24.33 8.33 -0.77
C HIS A 62 -24.43 9.22 0.46
N LEU A 63 -23.54 9.05 1.45
CA LEU A 63 -23.58 9.79 2.70
C LEU A 63 -23.23 11.27 2.56
N LEU A 64 -22.30 11.58 1.64
CA LEU A 64 -21.82 12.96 1.43
C LEU A 64 -22.57 13.71 0.32
N ASN A 65 -23.41 13.04 -0.47
CA ASN A 65 -24.01 13.57 -1.70
C ASN A 65 -22.98 14.21 -2.64
N LYS A 66 -21.74 13.74 -2.60
CA LYS A 66 -20.62 14.15 -3.47
C LYS A 66 -19.60 13.03 -3.56
N ASP A 67 -18.81 13.06 -4.62
CA ASP A 67 -17.76 12.08 -4.81
C ASP A 67 -16.46 12.51 -4.13
N VAL A 68 -15.89 11.60 -3.35
CA VAL A 68 -14.52 11.65 -2.88
C VAL A 68 -13.66 10.91 -3.92
N LEU A 69 -12.76 11.64 -4.57
CA LEU A 69 -11.85 11.07 -5.56
C LEU A 69 -10.66 10.43 -4.86
N ILE A 70 -10.64 9.11 -4.78
CA ILE A 70 -9.51 8.33 -4.26
C ILE A 70 -8.75 7.75 -5.43
N GLN A 71 -7.46 8.03 -5.51
CA GLN A 71 -6.59 7.61 -6.61
C GLN A 71 -5.19 7.31 -6.10
N GLY A 72 -4.55 6.31 -6.72
CA GLY A 72 -3.20 5.90 -6.36
C GLY A 72 -2.27 5.86 -7.58
N VAL A 73 -1.00 6.07 -7.35
CA VAL A 73 0.07 6.01 -8.34
C VAL A 73 1.29 5.31 -7.79
N VAL A 74 2.10 4.75 -8.67
CA VAL A 74 3.44 4.26 -8.33
C VAL A 74 4.43 5.39 -8.57
N THR A 75 5.18 5.76 -7.54
CA THR A 75 6.16 6.84 -7.58
C THR A 75 7.58 6.35 -7.75
N GLN A 76 7.84 5.07 -7.43
CA GLN A 76 9.17 4.47 -7.55
C GLN A 76 9.09 2.96 -7.79
N VAL A 77 9.97 2.44 -8.64
CA VAL A 77 10.20 1.00 -8.84
C VAL A 77 11.68 0.71 -8.63
N GLY A 78 12.00 -0.09 -7.60
CA GLY A 78 13.38 -0.36 -7.22
C GLY A 78 14.14 0.93 -6.90
N LYS A 79 15.19 1.22 -7.69
CA LYS A 79 16.01 2.44 -7.54
C LYS A 79 15.55 3.62 -8.42
N LEU A 80 14.54 3.42 -9.24
CA LEU A 80 14.10 4.39 -10.23
C LEU A 80 12.82 5.08 -9.76
N ALA A 81 12.93 6.33 -9.29
CA ALA A 81 11.81 7.20 -8.96
C ALA A 81 11.36 8.02 -10.18
N ILE A 82 10.10 8.46 -10.15
CA ILE A 82 9.58 9.44 -11.12
C ILE A 82 10.30 10.77 -10.97
N ASN A 83 10.19 11.61 -11.99
CA ASN A 83 10.52 13.02 -11.85
C ASN A 83 9.22 13.79 -11.53
N GLU A 84 9.17 14.40 -10.36
CA GLU A 84 7.99 15.14 -9.87
C GLU A 84 7.55 16.24 -10.82
N LYS A 85 8.46 16.86 -11.55
CA LYS A 85 8.16 17.88 -12.57
C LYS A 85 7.33 17.33 -13.74
N ASN A 86 7.32 16.03 -13.95
CA ASN A 86 6.54 15.35 -15.00
C ASN A 86 5.24 14.72 -14.43
N PHE A 87 4.95 14.92 -13.15
CA PHE A 87 3.82 14.26 -12.47
C PHE A 87 2.48 14.67 -13.07
N ASN A 88 1.70 13.69 -13.51
CA ASN A 88 0.36 13.90 -14.04
C ASN A 88 -0.55 12.71 -13.71
N TRP A 89 -1.59 12.93 -12.90
CA TRP A 89 -2.58 11.92 -12.53
C TRP A 89 -3.25 11.24 -13.73
N ASN A 90 -3.48 11.97 -14.83
CA ASN A 90 -4.13 11.42 -16.02
C ASN A 90 -3.24 10.44 -16.77
N ASP A 91 -1.92 10.59 -16.69
CA ASP A 91 -1.00 9.65 -17.33
C ASP A 91 -0.96 8.31 -16.59
N ALA A 92 -1.11 8.30 -15.26
CA ALA A 92 -1.19 7.09 -14.46
C ALA A 92 -2.35 6.16 -14.87
N LYS A 93 -3.49 6.73 -15.26
CA LYS A 93 -4.66 5.96 -15.71
C LYS A 93 -4.50 5.33 -17.10
N LYS A 94 -3.48 5.75 -17.86
CA LYS A 94 -3.27 5.34 -19.26
C LYS A 94 -2.20 4.27 -19.42
N ASN A 95 -1.55 3.85 -18.35
CA ASN A 95 -0.50 2.82 -18.40
C ASN A 95 -0.69 1.77 -17.31
N SER A 96 -0.20 0.56 -17.58
CA SER A 96 -0.34 -0.59 -16.68
C SER A 96 0.52 -0.51 -15.40
N PHE A 97 1.36 0.49 -15.30
CA PHE A 97 2.23 0.73 -14.14
C PHE A 97 1.61 1.70 -13.13
N PHE A 98 0.46 2.30 -13.43
CA PHE A 98 -0.09 3.41 -12.65
C PHE A 98 0.94 4.53 -12.44
N CYS A 99 1.81 4.76 -13.44
CA CYS A 99 2.90 5.72 -13.38
C CYS A 99 2.43 7.11 -13.81
N PRO A 100 2.60 8.14 -12.97
CA PRO A 100 2.21 9.51 -13.31
C PRO A 100 3.22 10.23 -14.21
N ASP A 101 4.42 9.67 -14.41
CA ASP A 101 5.44 10.18 -15.32
C ASP A 101 5.58 9.25 -16.53
N LYS A 102 4.91 9.61 -17.64
CA LYS A 102 4.94 8.79 -18.86
C LYS A 102 6.35 8.58 -19.45
N LYS A 103 7.31 9.46 -19.14
CA LYS A 103 8.66 9.37 -19.70
C LYS A 103 9.46 8.20 -19.12
N ILE A 104 9.19 7.84 -17.85
CA ILE A 104 9.92 6.76 -17.18
C ILE A 104 9.29 5.38 -17.39
N VAL A 105 8.05 5.29 -17.90
CA VAL A 105 7.32 4.01 -18.03
C VAL A 105 8.13 2.96 -18.80
N LYS A 106 8.68 3.34 -19.94
CA LYS A 106 9.51 2.42 -20.76
C LYS A 106 10.78 1.97 -20.04
N VAL A 107 11.40 2.87 -19.28
CA VAL A 107 12.59 2.56 -18.48
C VAL A 107 12.25 1.56 -17.38
N TRP A 108 11.11 1.71 -16.72
CA TRP A 108 10.63 0.75 -15.72
C TRP A 108 10.31 -0.62 -16.35
N GLU A 109 9.72 -0.63 -17.54
CA GLU A 109 9.43 -1.88 -18.26
C GLU A 109 10.72 -2.67 -18.54
N GLU A 110 11.73 -2.01 -19.09
CA GLU A 110 13.04 -2.61 -19.36
C GLU A 110 13.73 -3.07 -18.06
N TYR A 111 13.68 -2.27 -16.99
CA TYR A 111 14.26 -2.61 -15.69
C TYR A 111 13.60 -3.85 -15.06
N LEU A 112 12.27 -3.94 -15.14
CA LEU A 112 11.51 -5.08 -14.65
C LEU A 112 11.82 -6.34 -15.48
N ASP A 113 11.94 -6.23 -16.80
CA ASP A 113 12.29 -7.35 -17.67
C ASP A 113 13.69 -7.89 -17.38
N VAL A 114 14.68 -7.02 -17.21
CA VAL A 114 16.04 -7.41 -16.81
C VAL A 114 16.02 -8.11 -15.45
N THR A 115 15.25 -7.56 -14.49
CA THR A 115 15.13 -8.14 -13.16
C THR A 115 14.47 -9.52 -13.19
N ARG A 116 13.40 -9.68 -13.99
CA ARG A 116 12.71 -10.94 -14.19
C ARG A 116 13.62 -11.99 -14.82
N LYS A 117 14.38 -11.63 -15.86
CA LYS A 117 15.36 -12.52 -16.50
C LYS A 117 16.46 -12.96 -15.53
N LYS A 118 16.85 -12.11 -14.58
CA LYS A 118 17.78 -12.43 -13.48
C LYS A 118 17.16 -13.28 -12.39
N GLY A 119 15.86 -13.62 -12.47
CA GLY A 119 15.14 -14.39 -11.45
C GLY A 119 15.00 -13.67 -10.11
N SER A 120 14.94 -12.32 -10.11
CA SER A 120 14.82 -11.47 -8.93
C SER A 120 13.53 -10.64 -8.95
N SER A 121 13.36 -9.76 -7.98
CA SER A 121 12.19 -8.88 -7.82
C SER A 121 12.60 -7.50 -7.30
N LEU A 122 11.72 -6.51 -7.47
CA LEU A 122 11.87 -5.12 -7.02
C LEU A 122 10.74 -4.74 -6.07
N GLY A 123 11.03 -3.81 -5.16
CA GLY A 123 10.05 -3.09 -4.38
C GLY A 123 9.50 -1.89 -5.13
N ALA A 124 8.55 -1.19 -4.51
CA ALA A 124 7.95 0.02 -5.06
C ALA A 124 7.50 0.96 -3.94
N ASN A 125 7.46 2.27 -4.26
CA ASN A 125 6.74 3.26 -3.47
C ASN A 125 5.48 3.69 -4.23
N LEU A 126 4.41 3.89 -3.49
CA LEU A 126 3.12 4.33 -4.00
C LEU A 126 2.67 5.57 -3.23
N LEU A 127 1.98 6.47 -3.92
CA LEU A 127 1.25 7.59 -3.33
C LEU A 127 -0.25 7.35 -3.55
N ILE A 128 -1.02 7.45 -2.49
CA ILE A 128 -2.48 7.39 -2.49
C ILE A 128 -3.01 8.75 -2.05
N ASN A 129 -3.86 9.34 -2.88
CA ASN A 129 -4.45 10.64 -2.64
C ASN A 129 -5.97 10.54 -2.59
N ALA A 130 -6.59 11.24 -1.65
CA ALA A 130 -8.05 11.40 -1.61
C ALA A 130 -8.42 12.87 -1.60
N LYS A 131 -9.19 13.29 -2.62
CA LYS A 131 -9.70 14.66 -2.80
C LYS A 131 -11.13 14.80 -2.37
N ASN A 132 -11.53 16.00 -2.00
CA ASN A 132 -12.88 16.35 -1.59
C ASN A 132 -13.32 15.66 -0.29
N VAL A 133 -12.39 15.25 0.54
CA VAL A 133 -12.67 14.72 1.88
C VAL A 133 -13.15 15.87 2.77
N PRO A 134 -14.26 15.72 3.51
CA PRO A 134 -14.71 16.77 4.43
C PRO A 134 -13.72 16.95 5.58
N ALA A 135 -13.65 18.13 6.14
CA ALA A 135 -12.99 18.37 7.42
C ALA A 135 -13.78 17.70 8.56
N GLY A 136 -13.07 17.32 9.63
CA GLY A 136 -13.70 16.81 10.85
C GLY A 136 -13.76 15.27 10.95
N LEU A 137 -13.17 14.53 10.05
CA LEU A 137 -13.08 13.05 10.15
C LEU A 137 -11.89 12.65 11.02
N GLY A 138 -12.11 11.79 11.98
CA GLY A 138 -11.10 11.31 12.93
C GLY A 138 -11.28 11.87 14.32
N GLU A 139 -10.49 11.37 15.27
CA GLU A 139 -10.58 11.65 16.69
C GLU A 139 -9.23 12.18 17.22
N PRO A 140 -9.24 12.93 18.35
CA PRO A 140 -8.01 13.57 18.84
C PRO A 140 -7.02 12.62 19.53
N VAL A 141 -7.46 11.49 20.10
CA VAL A 141 -6.59 10.58 20.89
C VAL A 141 -6.61 9.17 20.34
N TYR A 142 -7.75 8.51 20.39
CA TYR A 142 -7.95 7.17 19.85
C TYR A 142 -8.85 7.25 18.61
N GLY A 143 -8.58 6.45 17.58
CA GLY A 143 -9.30 6.54 16.31
C GLY A 143 -8.91 7.77 15.49
N LYS A 144 -7.64 8.20 15.62
CA LYS A 144 -7.06 9.20 14.73
C LYS A 144 -7.12 8.72 13.29
N LEU A 145 -7.49 9.60 12.37
CA LEU A 145 -7.59 9.25 10.95
C LEU A 145 -6.25 8.80 10.37
N ASP A 146 -5.15 9.48 10.70
CA ASP A 146 -3.80 9.11 10.28
C ASP A 146 -3.38 7.74 10.82
N ALA A 147 -3.67 7.44 12.09
CA ALA A 147 -3.38 6.16 12.71
C ALA A 147 -4.16 5.01 12.06
N ASP A 148 -5.46 5.19 11.81
CA ASP A 148 -6.31 4.18 11.19
C ASP A 148 -5.93 3.98 9.71
N LEU A 149 -5.59 5.04 8.97
CA LEU A 149 -5.03 4.94 7.62
C LEU A 149 -3.70 4.19 7.62
N ALA A 150 -2.79 4.53 8.53
CA ALA A 150 -1.51 3.85 8.64
C ALA A 150 -1.67 2.36 8.98
N ALA A 151 -2.56 2.01 9.92
CA ALA A 151 -2.87 0.62 10.28
C ALA A 151 -3.47 -0.15 9.12
N ALA A 152 -4.42 0.45 8.39
CA ALA A 152 -5.04 -0.15 7.22
C ALA A 152 -4.03 -0.41 6.10
N MET A 153 -3.19 0.56 5.78
CA MET A 153 -2.14 0.43 4.76
C MET A 153 -1.07 -0.58 5.16
N MET A 154 -0.62 -0.56 6.43
CA MET A 154 0.37 -1.52 6.94
C MET A 154 -0.17 -2.95 6.95
N SER A 155 -1.49 -3.14 7.00
CA SER A 155 -2.13 -4.45 6.93
C SER A 155 -2.06 -5.09 5.54
N ILE A 156 -1.74 -4.33 4.50
CA ILE A 156 -1.59 -4.84 3.12
C ILE A 156 -0.31 -5.69 3.05
N ASN A 157 -0.43 -6.87 2.44
CA ASN A 157 0.71 -7.76 2.29
C ASN A 157 1.90 -7.08 1.61
N ALA A 158 3.10 -7.28 2.14
CA ALA A 158 4.37 -6.73 1.69
C ALA A 158 4.60 -5.23 1.94
N VAL A 159 3.66 -4.49 2.48
CA VAL A 159 3.90 -3.11 2.95
C VAL A 159 4.89 -3.14 4.11
N LYS A 160 5.83 -2.19 4.12
CA LYS A 160 6.90 -2.04 5.12
C LYS A 160 7.10 -0.61 5.63
N GLY A 161 6.50 0.35 4.97
CA GLY A 161 6.49 1.75 5.37
C GLY A 161 5.15 2.38 5.03
N VAL A 162 4.71 3.30 5.87
CA VAL A 162 3.55 4.16 5.64
C VAL A 162 3.93 5.55 6.11
N GLU A 163 3.64 6.54 5.29
CA GLU A 163 3.91 7.95 5.58
C GLU A 163 2.64 8.78 5.31
N ILE A 164 2.38 9.76 6.16
CA ILE A 164 1.28 10.70 6.02
C ILE A 164 1.88 12.07 5.66
N GLY A 165 1.31 12.72 4.65
CA GLY A 165 1.86 13.99 4.14
C GLY A 165 3.26 13.82 3.57
N ILE A 166 4.18 14.69 3.95
CA ILE A 166 5.59 14.62 3.55
C ILE A 166 6.37 13.53 4.29
N GLY A 167 5.77 12.92 5.33
CA GLY A 167 6.32 11.76 6.01
C GLY A 167 7.70 12.02 6.61
N ASN A 168 8.68 11.20 6.21
CA ASN A 168 10.04 11.24 6.76
C ASN A 168 10.78 12.55 6.45
N GLU A 169 10.42 13.26 5.38
CA GLU A 169 11.02 14.54 5.02
C GLU A 169 10.75 15.62 6.09
N ALA A 170 9.66 15.50 6.87
CA ALA A 170 9.36 16.42 7.97
C ALA A 170 10.48 16.50 9.01
N ALA A 171 11.30 15.46 9.15
CA ALA A 171 12.43 15.47 10.08
C ALA A 171 13.59 16.40 9.68
N GLU A 172 13.63 16.79 8.40
CA GLU A 172 14.67 17.66 7.84
C GLU A 172 14.26 19.14 7.87
N LEU A 173 12.98 19.44 8.13
CA LEU A 173 12.42 20.78 8.12
C LEU A 173 12.41 21.40 9.52
N SER A 174 12.60 22.71 9.56
CA SER A 174 12.32 23.53 10.75
C SER A 174 10.80 23.70 10.95
N GLY A 175 10.39 24.14 12.14
CA GLY A 175 8.96 24.29 12.45
C GLY A 175 8.22 25.30 11.57
N ASP A 176 8.88 26.35 11.12
CA ASP A 176 8.36 27.35 10.19
C ASP A 176 8.26 26.81 8.76
N GLU A 177 9.24 26.04 8.29
CA GLU A 177 9.21 25.38 6.97
C GLU A 177 8.12 24.31 6.87
N ASN A 178 7.90 23.55 7.95
CA ASN A 178 6.89 22.51 8.01
C ASN A 178 5.48 23.04 8.22
N SER A 179 5.32 24.30 8.61
CA SER A 179 4.02 24.88 8.96
C SER A 179 3.11 25.02 7.74
N ASP A 180 1.92 24.41 7.79
CA ASP A 180 0.85 24.62 6.82
C ASP A 180 0.10 25.91 7.16
N GLU A 181 0.62 27.06 6.73
CA GLU A 181 0.05 28.37 7.05
C GLU A 181 -1.37 28.53 6.51
N LEU A 182 -2.19 29.25 7.29
CA LEU A 182 -3.59 29.49 7.00
C LEU A 182 -3.84 30.94 6.56
N ARG A 183 -4.70 31.11 5.58
CA ARG A 183 -5.19 32.43 5.14
C ARG A 183 -6.71 32.40 5.03
N ALA A 184 -7.35 33.49 5.38
CA ALA A 184 -8.79 33.67 5.15
C ALA A 184 -9.03 34.20 3.74
N SER A 185 -9.93 33.57 2.99
CA SER A 185 -10.41 34.12 1.72
C SER A 185 -11.53 35.15 1.94
N LYS A 186 -11.81 35.97 0.91
CA LYS A 186 -12.92 36.94 0.91
C LYS A 186 -14.29 36.29 1.20
N ASN A 187 -14.44 34.99 0.91
CA ASN A 187 -15.67 34.23 1.10
C ASN A 187 -15.67 33.43 2.43
N LYS A 188 -14.86 33.82 3.42
CA LYS A 188 -14.69 33.13 4.71
C LYS A 188 -14.25 31.67 4.58
N LYS A 189 -13.61 31.30 3.47
CA LYS A 189 -13.00 29.96 3.31
C LYS A 189 -11.56 29.98 3.80
N ILE A 190 -11.15 28.88 4.41
CA ILE A 190 -9.76 28.65 4.81
C ILE A 190 -8.96 28.24 3.56
N ILE A 191 -7.83 28.88 3.35
CA ILE A 191 -6.86 28.54 2.31
C ILE A 191 -5.58 28.12 3.03
N PHE A 192 -5.06 26.98 2.68
CA PHE A 192 -3.76 26.48 3.14
C PHE A 192 -2.69 26.83 2.11
N SER A 193 -1.51 27.27 2.58
CA SER A 193 -0.36 27.57 1.71
C SER A 193 0.40 26.32 1.26
N SER A 194 0.33 25.25 2.06
CA SER A 194 0.98 23.96 1.85
C SER A 194 0.11 22.83 2.38
N ASN A 195 0.54 21.59 2.25
CA ASN A 195 -0.13 20.42 2.77
C ASN A 195 0.91 19.39 3.28
N ASN A 196 1.88 19.86 4.06
CA ASN A 196 2.95 19.04 4.61
C ASN A 196 2.40 17.96 5.56
N SER A 197 1.33 18.30 6.30
CA SER A 197 0.63 17.38 7.20
C SER A 197 -0.26 16.36 6.47
N GLY A 198 -0.35 16.41 5.14
CA GLY A 198 -1.13 15.45 4.35
C GLY A 198 -2.63 15.48 4.59
N GLY A 199 -3.19 16.66 4.93
CA GLY A 199 -4.62 16.86 5.13
C GLY A 199 -5.15 16.44 6.50
N ILE A 200 -4.28 16.07 7.44
CA ILE A 200 -4.67 15.59 8.78
C ILE A 200 -3.89 16.38 9.85
N LEU A 201 -4.60 17.05 10.72
CA LEU A 201 -4.06 17.82 11.83
C LEU A 201 -4.63 17.28 13.14
N GLY A 202 -3.76 16.90 14.08
CA GLY A 202 -4.19 16.34 15.37
C GLY A 202 -5.01 15.04 15.27
N GLY A 203 -4.90 14.29 14.17
CA GLY A 203 -5.66 13.08 13.90
C GLY A 203 -7.00 13.30 13.21
N ILE A 204 -7.30 14.55 12.83
CA ILE A 204 -8.60 14.97 12.24
C ILE A 204 -8.35 15.58 10.86
N SER A 205 -9.20 15.24 9.88
CA SER A 205 -9.08 15.81 8.53
C SER A 205 -9.32 17.31 8.49
N SER A 206 -8.46 18.03 7.78
CA SER A 206 -8.53 19.50 7.64
C SER A 206 -9.41 19.98 6.48
N GLY A 207 -9.85 19.06 5.61
CA GLY A 207 -10.54 19.38 4.36
C GLY A 207 -9.60 19.54 3.15
N GLN A 208 -8.28 19.47 3.37
CA GLN A 208 -7.29 19.35 2.30
C GLN A 208 -7.27 17.94 1.72
N ASP A 209 -6.53 17.76 0.62
CA ASP A 209 -6.26 16.45 0.04
C ASP A 209 -5.55 15.56 1.07
N LEU A 210 -6.01 14.33 1.24
CA LEU A 210 -5.29 13.35 2.05
C LEU A 210 -4.20 12.69 1.22
N ASN A 211 -2.98 12.68 1.73
CA ASN A 211 -1.82 12.07 1.08
C ASN A 211 -1.22 10.99 1.98
N VAL A 212 -1.18 9.76 1.45
CA VAL A 212 -0.58 8.61 2.13
C VAL A 212 0.39 7.93 1.20
N SER A 213 1.65 7.82 1.59
CA SER A 213 2.67 7.08 0.86
C SER A 213 2.91 5.72 1.50
N ILE A 214 3.12 4.68 0.69
CA ILE A 214 3.42 3.33 1.18
C ILE A 214 4.62 2.74 0.46
N THR A 215 5.47 2.05 1.23
CA THR A 215 6.62 1.31 0.71
C THR A 215 6.34 -0.18 0.70
N ILE A 216 6.51 -0.80 -0.45
CA ILE A 216 6.29 -2.23 -0.67
C ILE A 216 7.60 -2.93 -0.92
N LYS A 217 7.91 -3.94 -0.09
CA LYS A 217 9.13 -4.73 -0.25
C LYS A 217 9.09 -5.60 -1.52
N PRO A 218 10.26 -5.97 -2.09
CA PRO A 218 10.34 -6.96 -3.16
C PRO A 218 9.68 -8.28 -2.73
N THR A 219 9.07 -8.99 -3.68
CA THR A 219 8.57 -10.34 -3.38
C THR A 219 9.71 -11.27 -3.02
N SER A 220 9.47 -12.09 -2.00
CA SER A 220 10.48 -13.05 -1.54
C SER A 220 10.47 -14.36 -2.35
N SER A 221 9.42 -14.60 -3.14
CA SER A 221 9.33 -15.75 -4.06
C SER A 221 10.10 -15.42 -5.32
N ILE A 222 11.38 -15.84 -5.38
CA ILE A 222 12.28 -15.61 -6.50
C ILE A 222 12.90 -16.93 -6.98
N LEU A 223 13.34 -16.95 -8.24
CA LEU A 223 13.96 -18.13 -8.85
C LEU A 223 15.40 -18.38 -8.35
N LYS A 224 16.06 -17.35 -7.82
CA LYS A 224 17.41 -17.49 -7.27
C LYS A 224 17.41 -18.36 -6.02
N SER A 225 18.36 -19.30 -5.97
CA SER A 225 18.59 -20.11 -4.77
C SER A 225 18.95 -19.25 -3.57
N LYS A 226 18.35 -19.55 -2.41
CA LYS A 226 18.57 -18.86 -1.12
C LYS A 226 18.83 -19.87 -0.03
N LYS A 227 19.71 -19.49 0.90
CA LYS A 227 19.98 -20.28 2.10
C LYS A 227 18.76 -20.26 3.02
N THR A 228 18.41 -21.39 3.62
CA THR A 228 17.29 -21.53 4.53
C THR A 228 17.53 -22.73 5.46
N ILE A 229 16.53 -23.13 6.22
CA ILE A 229 16.56 -24.34 7.05
C ILE A 229 15.38 -25.25 6.69
N ASN A 230 15.58 -26.57 6.87
CA ASN A 230 14.49 -27.54 6.70
C ASN A 230 13.71 -27.78 8.00
N SER A 231 12.76 -28.73 7.98
CA SER A 231 11.92 -29.12 9.12
C SER A 231 12.73 -29.59 10.33
N ASN A 232 13.87 -30.18 10.10
CA ASN A 232 14.76 -30.69 11.13
C ASN A 232 15.78 -29.65 11.60
N PHE A 233 15.55 -28.34 11.32
CA PHE A 233 16.44 -27.23 11.66
C PHE A 233 17.84 -27.32 11.05
N LYS A 234 18.03 -28.08 9.96
CA LYS A 234 19.30 -28.17 9.27
C LYS A 234 19.39 -27.14 8.14
N ASN A 235 20.57 -26.57 7.93
CA ASN A 235 20.84 -25.65 6.84
C ASN A 235 20.58 -26.31 5.48
N THR A 236 19.89 -25.61 4.60
CA THR A 236 19.58 -26.05 3.25
C THR A 236 19.46 -24.84 2.30
N THR A 237 19.13 -25.08 1.06
CA THR A 237 18.82 -24.03 0.08
C THR A 237 17.44 -24.25 -0.52
N ILE A 238 16.79 -23.17 -0.91
CA ILE A 238 15.50 -23.17 -1.59
C ILE A 238 15.54 -22.29 -2.83
N SER A 239 14.89 -22.75 -3.91
CA SER A 239 14.55 -21.97 -5.09
C SER A 239 13.05 -22.10 -5.31
N THR A 240 12.35 -20.98 -5.41
CA THR A 240 10.90 -21.01 -5.60
C THR A 240 10.58 -21.13 -7.08
N LYS A 241 10.07 -22.30 -7.50
CA LYS A 241 9.60 -22.52 -8.87
C LYS A 241 8.21 -21.90 -9.07
N GLY A 242 7.91 -21.43 -10.28
CA GLY A 242 6.60 -20.90 -10.64
C GLY A 242 6.67 -19.48 -11.23
N ARG A 243 5.50 -18.95 -11.60
CA ARG A 243 5.38 -17.59 -12.12
C ARG A 243 5.22 -16.61 -10.94
N HIS A 244 6.14 -15.68 -10.82
CA HIS A 244 6.13 -14.63 -9.81
C HIS A 244 6.17 -13.25 -10.47
N ASP A 245 5.44 -12.30 -9.91
CA ASP A 245 5.51 -10.91 -10.37
C ASP A 245 6.87 -10.32 -9.98
N PRO A 246 7.57 -9.66 -10.90
CA PRO A 246 8.86 -9.03 -10.61
C PRO A 246 8.70 -7.81 -9.68
N CYS A 247 7.50 -7.22 -9.61
CA CYS A 247 7.16 -6.13 -8.68
C CYS A 247 5.69 -6.23 -8.30
N VAL A 248 5.40 -6.56 -7.04
CA VAL A 248 4.01 -6.65 -6.53
C VAL A 248 3.41 -5.27 -6.25
N GLY A 249 4.23 -4.22 -6.14
CA GLY A 249 3.77 -2.85 -5.92
C GLY A 249 2.83 -2.36 -7.00
N LEU A 250 3.04 -2.74 -8.26
CA LEU A 250 2.15 -2.38 -9.37
C LEU A 250 0.70 -2.84 -9.18
N ARG A 251 0.51 -3.94 -8.45
CA ARG A 251 -0.83 -4.49 -8.14
C ARG A 251 -1.42 -3.95 -6.85
N ALA A 252 -0.62 -3.26 -6.04
CA ALA A 252 -1.05 -2.77 -4.74
C ALA A 252 -1.85 -1.46 -4.84
N VAL A 253 -1.78 -0.74 -5.94
CA VAL A 253 -2.50 0.54 -6.13
C VAL A 253 -4.00 0.38 -5.87
N PRO A 254 -4.75 -0.49 -6.58
CA PRO A 254 -6.19 -0.64 -6.32
C PRO A 254 -6.50 -1.17 -4.91
N ILE A 255 -5.58 -1.91 -4.29
CA ILE A 255 -5.74 -2.41 -2.92
C ILE A 255 -5.63 -1.27 -1.92
N ALA A 256 -4.62 -0.42 -2.07
CA ALA A 256 -4.40 0.74 -1.20
C ALA A 256 -5.53 1.77 -1.33
N GLU A 257 -6.00 2.04 -2.56
CA GLU A 257 -7.19 2.86 -2.80
C GLU A 257 -8.44 2.29 -2.09
N ALA A 258 -8.64 0.98 -2.16
CA ALA A 258 -9.75 0.31 -1.51
C ALA A 258 -9.67 0.42 0.02
N MET A 259 -8.48 0.25 0.60
CA MET A 259 -8.27 0.40 2.04
C MET A 259 -8.51 1.84 2.51
N MET A 260 -8.05 2.83 1.77
CA MET A 260 -8.38 4.24 2.03
C MET A 260 -9.89 4.48 2.00
N ALA A 261 -10.60 3.93 1.00
CA ALA A 261 -12.05 4.05 0.92
C ALA A 261 -12.76 3.42 2.13
N CYS A 262 -12.31 2.25 2.58
CA CYS A 262 -12.90 1.58 3.75
C CYS A 262 -12.72 2.40 5.03
N VAL A 263 -11.52 2.95 5.26
CA VAL A 263 -11.25 3.81 6.43
C VAL A 263 -12.08 5.08 6.37
N LEU A 264 -12.13 5.75 5.21
CA LEU A 264 -12.92 6.96 5.07
C LEU A 264 -14.42 6.72 5.26
N ALA A 265 -14.96 5.60 4.77
CA ALA A 265 -16.36 5.25 4.99
C ALA A 265 -16.67 5.06 6.49
N ASP A 266 -15.79 4.40 7.23
CA ASP A 266 -15.93 4.21 8.68
C ASP A 266 -15.92 5.56 9.41
N HIS A 267 -14.92 6.41 9.14
CA HIS A 267 -14.80 7.72 9.77
C HIS A 267 -15.96 8.68 9.42
N ILE A 268 -16.49 8.62 8.20
CA ILE A 268 -17.69 9.40 7.82
C ILE A 268 -18.91 8.94 8.62
N MET A 269 -19.10 7.63 8.78
CA MET A 269 -20.20 7.10 9.58
C MET A 269 -20.05 7.45 11.06
N ARG A 270 -18.84 7.36 11.62
CA ARG A 270 -18.56 7.79 13.01
C ARG A 270 -18.83 9.29 13.20
N ASN A 271 -18.32 10.14 12.32
CA ASN A 271 -18.54 11.58 12.37
C ASN A 271 -20.04 11.90 12.32
N ARG A 272 -20.79 11.24 11.44
CA ARG A 272 -22.24 11.41 11.35
C ARG A 272 -22.98 10.97 12.63
N ALA A 273 -22.50 9.93 13.30
CA ALA A 273 -23.09 9.46 14.55
C ALA A 273 -22.81 10.39 15.74
N GLN A 274 -21.69 11.13 15.70
CA GLN A 274 -21.28 12.03 16.78
C GLN A 274 -21.74 13.47 16.58
N CYS A 275 -21.65 13.96 15.36
CA CYS A 275 -21.84 15.39 15.04
C CYS A 275 -23.14 15.68 14.26
N GLY A 276 -23.88 14.67 13.84
CA GLY A 276 -25.18 14.77 13.16
C GLY A 276 -25.05 14.68 11.65
#